data_41a122b07e645cbc30aca1c0aedb01f7
#
_entry.id   41a122b07e645cbc30aca1c0aedb01f7
#
_cell.length_a   1.000
_cell.length_b   1.000
_cell.length_c   1.000
_cell.angle_alpha   90.00
_cell.angle_beta   90.00
_cell.angle_gamma   90.00
#
_symmetry.space_group_name_H-M   'P 1'
#
loop_
_entity.id
_entity.type
_entity.pdbx_description
1 polymer ?
#
loop_
_entity_poly.entity_id
_entity_poly.type
_entity_poly.pdbx_seq_one_letter_code
_entity_poly.pdbx_strand_id
1 'polypeptide(L)'
;MRVGYLGPAGTFSQQALNESLKFAGLGDDAEVVPLATAHDVVSAVQDGLVDRAIVPIENSVEGGVNEVIDALVHDAPDVAIIGEYVLAINPCLIVREGTALGEISTVYSHPQPLAQCASYLRRELPDASLQPSNSTAAAVAEVLASDQPVAALASPAAAEQNGAVVIAESVADHELLATRFIWLSRDPLEAAAQEQAGKSAILFSGAGDGAPGWLLDCLSEFANRSVNLTRIESRPARLELGQYIFLIDIDGRVDAPGPAADALAGLAAHCEQVRVLGSYAV
;
A
#
# COMPACT_ATOMS: atom_id res chain seq x y z
N MET A 1 -22.15 5.50 -0.90
CA MET A 1 -21.09 4.97 -0.03
C MET A 1 -19.87 5.85 -0.17
N ARG A 2 -19.20 6.18 0.96
CA ARG A 2 -17.99 7.01 0.98
C ARG A 2 -16.75 6.12 1.00
N VAL A 3 -15.80 6.39 0.10
CA VAL A 3 -14.59 5.58 -0.06
C VAL A 3 -13.34 6.46 0.06
N GLY A 4 -12.53 6.21 1.09
CA GLY A 4 -11.29 6.92 1.35
C GLY A 4 -10.11 6.39 0.54
N TYR A 5 -9.17 7.26 0.22
CA TYR A 5 -7.88 6.88 -0.36
C TYR A 5 -6.79 7.90 -0.01
N LEU A 6 -5.51 7.48 -0.14
CA LEU A 6 -4.39 8.39 0.05
C LEU A 6 -4.29 9.36 -1.13
N GLY A 7 -4.69 10.62 -0.89
CA GLY A 7 -4.64 11.70 -1.87
C GLY A 7 -3.23 12.22 -2.15
N PRO A 8 -3.13 13.25 -2.97
CA PRO A 8 -4.19 13.94 -3.70
C PRO A 8 -4.71 13.15 -4.92
N ALA A 9 -5.64 13.74 -5.67
CA ALA A 9 -6.06 13.20 -6.97
C ALA A 9 -4.88 13.13 -7.96
N GLY A 10 -4.92 12.17 -8.89
CA GLY A 10 -3.85 11.90 -9.86
C GLY A 10 -2.71 11.02 -9.33
N THR A 11 -2.78 10.53 -8.08
CA THR A 11 -1.77 9.62 -7.52
C THR A 11 -1.99 8.16 -7.95
N PHE A 12 -0.97 7.31 -7.78
CA PHE A 12 -1.11 5.86 -7.95
C PHE A 12 -2.15 5.26 -6.98
N SER A 13 -2.37 5.88 -5.82
CA SER A 13 -3.43 5.46 -4.90
C SER A 13 -4.82 5.68 -5.47
N GLN A 14 -5.05 6.80 -6.18
CA GLN A 14 -6.31 7.00 -6.90
C GLN A 14 -6.44 6.02 -8.07
N GLN A 15 -5.35 5.75 -8.78
CA GLN A 15 -5.36 4.75 -9.85
C GLN A 15 -5.76 3.38 -9.31
N ALA A 16 -5.14 2.92 -8.20
CA ALA A 16 -5.49 1.67 -7.54
C ALA A 16 -6.97 1.64 -7.11
N LEU A 17 -7.48 2.75 -6.56
CA LEU A 17 -8.90 2.90 -6.24
C LEU A 17 -9.76 2.66 -7.48
N ASN A 18 -9.54 3.43 -8.55
CA ASN A 18 -10.38 3.38 -9.76
C ASN A 18 -10.37 2.01 -10.43
N GLU A 19 -9.20 1.34 -10.49
CA GLU A 19 -9.06 0.02 -11.09
C GLU A 19 -9.67 -1.08 -10.23
N SER A 20 -9.64 -0.93 -8.90
CA SER A 20 -10.13 -1.95 -7.96
C SER A 20 -11.57 -1.74 -7.49
N LEU A 21 -12.21 -0.59 -7.73
CA LEU A 21 -13.61 -0.33 -7.40
C LEU A 21 -14.55 -1.44 -7.93
N LYS A 22 -14.35 -1.85 -9.17
CA LYS A 22 -15.14 -2.91 -9.81
C LYS A 22 -14.97 -4.27 -9.13
N PHE A 23 -13.75 -4.58 -8.67
CA PHE A 23 -13.48 -5.81 -7.93
C PHE A 23 -14.06 -5.76 -6.52
N ALA A 24 -14.10 -4.59 -5.90
CA ALA A 24 -14.71 -4.40 -4.59
C ALA A 24 -16.26 -4.40 -4.62
N GLY A 25 -16.88 -4.65 -5.79
CA GLY A 25 -18.33 -4.64 -5.95
C GLY A 25 -18.95 -3.24 -5.80
N LEU A 26 -18.13 -2.20 -5.97
CA LEU A 26 -18.52 -0.80 -5.84
C LEU A 26 -18.82 -0.23 -7.22
N GLY A 27 -20.02 0.37 -7.35
CA GLY A 27 -20.44 1.06 -8.58
C GLY A 27 -19.88 2.49 -8.66
N ASP A 28 -20.12 3.11 -9.80
CA ASP A 28 -19.72 4.50 -10.12
C ASP A 28 -20.34 5.55 -9.17
N ASP A 29 -21.26 5.16 -8.28
CA ASP A 29 -21.95 6.04 -7.32
C ASP A 29 -21.19 6.24 -6.00
N ALA A 30 -19.94 5.74 -5.88
CA ALA A 30 -19.14 5.94 -4.69
C ALA A 30 -18.64 7.38 -4.58
N GLU A 31 -18.90 8.03 -3.45
CA GLU A 31 -18.27 9.30 -3.09
C GLU A 31 -16.82 9.07 -2.71
N VAL A 32 -15.90 9.51 -3.54
CA VAL A 32 -14.45 9.32 -3.36
C VAL A 32 -13.86 10.45 -2.53
N VAL A 33 -13.18 10.13 -1.43
CA VAL A 33 -12.65 11.09 -0.45
C VAL A 33 -11.13 10.99 -0.38
N PRO A 34 -10.37 11.98 -0.91
CA PRO A 34 -8.92 12.03 -0.73
C PRO A 34 -8.58 12.44 0.71
N LEU A 35 -7.63 11.73 1.32
CA LEU A 35 -7.13 11.98 2.67
C LEU A 35 -5.63 12.29 2.62
N ALA A 36 -5.14 13.06 3.59
CA ALA A 36 -3.83 13.69 3.51
C ALA A 36 -2.67 12.72 3.77
N THR A 37 -2.84 11.79 4.74
CA THR A 37 -1.82 10.82 5.14
C THR A 37 -2.39 9.40 5.11
N ALA A 38 -1.51 8.40 5.08
CA ALA A 38 -1.91 7.01 5.16
C ALA A 38 -2.56 6.67 6.52
N HIS A 39 -2.11 7.31 7.59
CA HIS A 39 -2.73 7.22 8.90
C HIS A 39 -4.17 7.77 8.87
N ASP A 40 -4.39 8.95 8.23
CA ASP A 40 -5.74 9.53 8.12
C ASP A 40 -6.71 8.59 7.38
N VAL A 41 -6.21 7.85 6.37
CA VAL A 41 -7.04 6.87 5.63
C VAL A 41 -7.53 5.76 6.57
N VAL A 42 -6.64 5.19 7.37
CA VAL A 42 -6.99 4.12 8.33
C VAL A 42 -7.93 4.67 9.41
N SER A 43 -7.61 5.83 9.98
CA SER A 43 -8.39 6.49 11.02
C SER A 43 -9.80 6.87 10.52
N ALA A 44 -9.94 7.33 9.28
CA ALA A 44 -11.25 7.67 8.71
C ALA A 44 -12.19 6.47 8.62
N VAL A 45 -11.66 5.25 8.39
CA VAL A 45 -12.45 4.01 8.47
C VAL A 45 -12.81 3.72 9.94
N GLN A 46 -11.84 3.79 10.85
CA GLN A 46 -12.04 3.55 12.29
C GLN A 46 -13.13 4.45 12.85
N ASP A 47 -13.11 5.73 12.51
CA ASP A 47 -14.04 6.74 13.00
C ASP A 47 -15.39 6.76 12.26
N GLY A 48 -15.52 5.98 11.18
CA GLY A 48 -16.73 5.94 10.33
C GLY A 48 -16.96 7.21 9.52
N LEU A 49 -15.90 7.94 9.23
CA LEU A 49 -15.92 9.08 8.32
C LEU A 49 -16.03 8.64 6.86
N VAL A 50 -15.53 7.45 6.58
CA VAL A 50 -15.71 6.73 5.32
C VAL A 50 -16.15 5.30 5.61
N ASP A 51 -16.91 4.70 4.68
CA ASP A 51 -17.43 3.33 4.82
C ASP A 51 -16.35 2.29 4.53
N ARG A 52 -15.51 2.58 3.52
CA ARG A 52 -14.36 1.77 3.10
C ARG A 52 -13.19 2.68 2.73
N ALA A 53 -12.00 2.09 2.67
CA ALA A 53 -10.84 2.80 2.13
C ALA A 53 -9.89 1.84 1.42
N ILE A 54 -9.08 2.39 0.52
CA ILE A 54 -7.93 1.70 -0.06
C ILE A 54 -6.65 2.43 0.31
N VAL A 55 -5.63 1.67 0.73
CA VAL A 55 -4.37 2.24 1.19
C VAL A 55 -3.20 1.31 0.82
N PRO A 56 -2.01 1.84 0.45
CA PRO A 56 -0.85 1.02 0.16
C PRO A 56 -0.33 0.33 1.42
N ILE A 57 -0.02 -0.97 1.35
CA ILE A 57 0.54 -1.74 2.49
C ILE A 57 1.97 -2.19 2.24
N GLU A 58 2.36 -2.35 0.98
CA GLU A 58 3.67 -2.88 0.60
C GLU A 58 4.07 -2.40 -0.80
N ASN A 59 5.34 -2.04 -0.96
CA ASN A 59 5.96 -1.73 -2.24
C ASN A 59 7.06 -2.76 -2.54
N SER A 60 7.17 -3.21 -3.78
CA SER A 60 8.12 -4.27 -4.19
C SER A 60 9.60 -3.91 -4.01
N VAL A 61 9.95 -2.64 -3.80
CA VAL A 61 11.32 -2.16 -3.60
C VAL A 61 11.58 -1.73 -2.16
N GLU A 62 10.66 -0.98 -1.56
CA GLU A 62 10.86 -0.41 -0.22
C GLU A 62 10.30 -1.29 0.91
N GLY A 63 9.48 -2.30 0.57
CA GLY A 63 8.83 -3.16 1.55
C GLY A 63 7.57 -2.55 2.16
N GLY A 64 7.33 -2.80 3.44
CA GLY A 64 6.10 -2.42 4.12
C GLY A 64 5.91 -0.91 4.30
N VAL A 65 4.68 -0.44 4.15
CA VAL A 65 4.28 0.95 4.45
C VAL A 65 4.02 1.07 5.95
N ASN A 66 5.08 1.44 6.68
CA ASN A 66 5.09 1.44 8.15
C ASN A 66 3.97 2.26 8.78
N GLU A 67 3.61 3.39 8.20
CA GLU A 67 2.54 4.27 8.70
C GLU A 67 1.18 3.57 8.72
N VAL A 68 0.87 2.80 7.67
CA VAL A 68 -0.37 2.00 7.59
C VAL A 68 -0.35 0.86 8.59
N ILE A 69 0.78 0.16 8.67
CA ILE A 69 0.92 -0.98 9.58
C ILE A 69 0.77 -0.51 11.02
N ASP A 70 1.45 0.58 11.39
CA ASP A 70 1.38 1.16 12.74
C ASP A 70 -0.05 1.62 13.09
N ALA A 71 -0.76 2.25 12.15
CA ALA A 71 -2.15 2.65 12.34
C ALA A 71 -3.07 1.43 12.57
N LEU A 72 -2.93 0.37 11.76
CA LEU A 72 -3.70 -0.87 11.93
C LEU A 72 -3.40 -1.58 13.26
N VAL A 73 -2.12 -1.55 13.68
CA VAL A 73 -1.67 -2.21 14.91
C VAL A 73 -2.20 -1.48 16.15
N HIS A 74 -2.04 -0.16 16.19
CA HIS A 74 -2.19 0.61 17.43
C HIS A 74 -3.47 1.44 17.50
N ASP A 75 -3.97 1.94 16.37
CA ASP A 75 -4.94 3.03 16.35
C ASP A 75 -6.30 2.63 15.75
N ALA A 76 -6.39 1.44 15.11
CA ALA A 76 -7.60 0.99 14.40
C ALA A 76 -8.03 -0.44 14.80
N PRO A 77 -8.51 -0.65 16.06
CA PRO A 77 -8.89 -1.97 16.55
C PRO A 77 -10.08 -2.60 15.80
N ASP A 78 -11.00 -1.79 15.27
CA ASP A 78 -12.22 -2.27 14.63
C ASP A 78 -12.11 -2.38 13.10
N VAL A 79 -10.96 -1.95 12.54
CA VAL A 79 -10.73 -2.00 11.09
C VAL A 79 -10.22 -3.36 10.67
N ALA A 80 -10.84 -3.92 9.62
CA ALA A 80 -10.45 -5.16 8.99
C ALA A 80 -9.99 -4.95 7.54
N ILE A 81 -9.10 -5.83 7.07
CA ILE A 81 -8.71 -5.95 5.67
C ILE A 81 -9.76 -6.84 4.99
N ILE A 82 -10.41 -6.31 3.95
CA ILE A 82 -11.49 -7.00 3.22
C ILE A 82 -11.11 -7.39 1.79
N GLY A 83 -9.92 -7.05 1.34
CA GLY A 83 -9.40 -7.37 0.01
C GLY A 83 -8.03 -6.78 -0.25
N GLU A 84 -7.41 -7.19 -1.35
CA GLU A 84 -6.16 -6.59 -1.83
C GLU A 84 -6.22 -6.27 -3.33
N TYR A 85 -5.39 -5.34 -3.75
CA TYR A 85 -5.17 -5.02 -5.15
C TYR A 85 -3.68 -4.74 -5.40
N VAL A 86 -3.10 -5.38 -6.39
CA VAL A 86 -1.71 -5.17 -6.78
C VAL A 86 -1.67 -4.30 -8.03
N LEU A 87 -1.16 -3.08 -7.90
CA LEU A 87 -0.99 -2.13 -8.98
C LEU A 87 0.45 -2.17 -9.49
N ALA A 88 0.62 -2.38 -10.80
CA ALA A 88 1.90 -2.14 -11.46
C ALA A 88 2.19 -0.62 -11.49
N ILE A 89 3.36 -0.22 -11.01
CA ILE A 89 3.75 1.19 -10.91
C ILE A 89 4.61 1.55 -12.11
N ASN A 90 4.04 2.31 -13.03
CA ASN A 90 4.70 2.75 -14.26
C ASN A 90 4.84 4.28 -14.28
N PRO A 91 5.89 4.86 -13.68
CA PRO A 91 6.10 6.30 -13.74
C PRO A 91 6.43 6.73 -15.17
N CYS A 92 5.88 7.88 -15.54
CA CYS A 92 6.08 8.52 -16.83
C CYS A 92 6.80 9.85 -16.63
N LEU A 93 7.57 10.27 -17.65
CA LEU A 93 8.12 11.62 -17.72
C LEU A 93 7.09 12.54 -18.36
N ILE A 94 6.66 13.54 -17.61
CA ILE A 94 5.51 14.40 -17.93
C ILE A 94 5.98 15.84 -18.00
N VAL A 95 5.53 16.56 -19.03
CA VAL A 95 5.91 17.94 -19.27
C VAL A 95 4.69 18.79 -19.68
N ARG A 96 4.85 20.09 -19.72
CA ARG A 96 3.93 20.99 -20.40
C ARG A 96 4.07 20.82 -21.91
N GLU A 97 2.98 20.98 -22.63
CA GLU A 97 2.97 20.92 -24.09
C GLU A 97 4.03 21.85 -24.72
N GLY A 98 4.76 21.30 -25.67
CA GLY A 98 5.83 22.02 -26.37
C GLY A 98 7.21 21.94 -25.74
N THR A 99 7.38 21.33 -24.56
CA THR A 99 8.70 21.13 -23.94
C THR A 99 9.39 19.92 -24.55
N ALA A 100 10.60 20.10 -25.09
CA ALA A 100 11.41 19.03 -25.63
C ALA A 100 12.31 18.39 -24.55
N LEU A 101 12.61 17.08 -24.69
CA LEU A 101 13.41 16.32 -23.72
C LEU A 101 14.75 16.99 -23.40
N GLY A 102 15.46 17.46 -24.42
CA GLY A 102 16.80 18.08 -24.26
C GLY A 102 16.79 19.48 -23.64
N GLU A 103 15.63 20.08 -23.40
CA GLU A 103 15.49 21.40 -22.77
C GLU A 103 15.24 21.29 -21.26
N ILE A 104 14.91 20.10 -20.76
CA ILE A 104 14.52 19.91 -19.36
C ILE A 104 15.67 20.21 -18.42
N SER A 105 15.49 21.22 -17.58
CA SER A 105 16.48 21.67 -16.60
C SER A 105 16.25 21.13 -15.19
N THR A 106 15.01 20.71 -14.90
CA THR A 106 14.63 20.21 -13.56
C THR A 106 13.56 19.14 -13.68
N VAL A 107 13.69 18.08 -12.86
CA VAL A 107 12.68 17.03 -12.74
C VAL A 107 12.14 17.01 -11.31
N TYR A 108 10.83 17.14 -11.16
CA TYR A 108 10.10 17.09 -9.90
C TYR A 108 9.45 15.72 -9.70
N SER A 109 9.50 15.18 -8.51
CA SER A 109 8.65 14.07 -8.06
C SER A 109 8.78 13.85 -6.56
N HIS A 110 7.95 12.96 -6.01
CA HIS A 110 8.20 12.39 -4.70
C HIS A 110 9.60 11.71 -4.68
N PRO A 111 10.33 11.72 -3.55
CA PRO A 111 11.66 11.11 -3.48
C PRO A 111 11.75 9.68 -3.99
N GLN A 112 10.71 8.87 -3.76
CA GLN A 112 10.67 7.48 -4.16
C GLN A 112 10.73 7.28 -5.70
N PRO A 113 9.87 7.85 -6.55
CA PRO A 113 10.01 7.77 -8.01
C PRO A 113 11.31 8.36 -8.53
N LEU A 114 11.84 9.43 -7.92
CA LEU A 114 13.15 9.98 -8.30
C LEU A 114 14.26 8.94 -8.12
N ALA A 115 14.24 8.17 -7.03
CA ALA A 115 15.18 7.09 -6.79
C ALA A 115 14.96 5.89 -7.73
N GLN A 116 13.70 5.54 -7.99
CA GLN A 116 13.31 4.40 -8.85
C GLN A 116 13.57 4.62 -10.34
N CYS A 117 13.77 5.87 -10.78
CA CYS A 117 14.07 6.26 -12.16
C CYS A 117 15.48 6.83 -12.31
N ALA A 118 16.37 6.66 -11.34
CA ALA A 118 17.66 7.33 -11.27
C ALA A 118 18.59 6.99 -12.44
N SER A 119 18.56 5.76 -12.96
CA SER A 119 19.38 5.35 -14.11
C SER A 119 18.87 5.96 -15.41
N TYR A 120 17.56 5.97 -15.59
CA TYR A 120 16.91 6.64 -16.71
C TYR A 120 17.26 8.13 -16.72
N LEU A 121 17.07 8.83 -15.59
CA LEU A 121 17.33 10.27 -15.47
C LEU A 121 18.80 10.61 -15.74
N ARG A 122 19.75 9.85 -15.21
CA ARG A 122 21.19 10.05 -15.47
C ARG A 122 21.56 9.86 -16.93
N ARG A 123 20.89 8.95 -17.65
CA ARG A 123 21.17 8.68 -19.05
C ARG A 123 20.57 9.71 -19.99
N GLU A 124 19.30 10.06 -19.78
CA GLU A 124 18.53 10.92 -20.69
C GLU A 124 18.59 12.42 -20.32
N LEU A 125 18.77 12.72 -19.05
CA LEU A 125 18.73 14.08 -18.48
C LEU A 125 19.91 14.32 -17.51
N PRO A 126 21.18 14.12 -17.96
CA PRO A 126 22.34 14.16 -17.06
C PRO A 126 22.57 15.53 -16.39
N ASP A 127 22.12 16.62 -17.01
CA ASP A 127 22.31 17.99 -16.53
C ASP A 127 21.08 18.52 -15.76
N ALA A 128 19.99 17.77 -15.69
CA ALA A 128 18.77 18.19 -14.97
C ALA A 128 18.94 18.06 -13.46
N SER A 129 18.49 19.08 -12.73
CA SER A 129 18.40 19.02 -11.27
C SER A 129 17.16 18.19 -10.84
N LEU A 130 17.31 17.39 -9.77
CA LEU A 130 16.21 16.62 -9.21
C LEU A 130 15.66 17.33 -7.97
N GLN A 131 14.37 17.62 -7.96
CA GLN A 131 13.73 18.37 -6.88
C GLN A 131 12.61 17.53 -6.25
N PRO A 132 12.62 17.36 -4.91
CA PRO A 132 11.56 16.65 -4.22
C PRO A 132 10.26 17.45 -4.21
N SER A 133 9.14 16.76 -4.45
CA SER A 133 7.79 17.26 -4.29
C SER A 133 7.01 16.42 -3.28
N ASN A 134 5.95 16.98 -2.71
CA ASN A 134 5.15 16.30 -1.68
C ASN A 134 4.40 15.06 -2.21
N SER A 135 4.12 15.01 -3.52
CA SER A 135 3.54 13.84 -4.19
C SER A 135 3.87 13.90 -5.69
N THR A 136 3.68 12.76 -6.38
CA THR A 136 3.80 12.70 -7.84
C THR A 136 2.78 13.62 -8.55
N ALA A 137 1.57 13.72 -8.03
CA ALA A 137 0.54 14.62 -8.58
C ALA A 137 0.88 16.09 -8.33
N ALA A 138 1.42 16.45 -7.15
CA ALA A 138 1.90 17.80 -6.88
C ALA A 138 3.03 18.21 -7.84
N ALA A 139 3.93 17.29 -8.17
CA ALA A 139 5.00 17.52 -9.14
C ALA A 139 4.46 17.92 -10.54
N VAL A 140 3.37 17.32 -11.00
CA VAL A 140 2.72 17.70 -12.26
C VAL A 140 2.17 19.13 -12.18
N ALA A 141 1.54 19.51 -11.06
CA ALA A 141 1.06 20.87 -10.87
C ALA A 141 2.21 21.91 -10.85
N GLU A 142 3.35 21.57 -10.23
CA GLU A 142 4.56 22.42 -10.24
C GLU A 142 5.10 22.61 -11.67
N VAL A 143 5.12 21.56 -12.48
CA VAL A 143 5.52 21.62 -13.90
C VAL A 143 4.63 22.55 -14.70
N LEU A 144 3.32 22.44 -14.52
CA LEU A 144 2.36 23.28 -15.24
C LEU A 144 2.39 24.75 -14.80
N ALA A 145 2.74 25.02 -13.55
CA ALA A 145 2.88 26.37 -13.02
C ALA A 145 4.23 27.04 -13.40
N SER A 146 5.21 26.26 -13.88
CA SER A 146 6.54 26.76 -14.22
C SER A 146 6.58 27.34 -15.63
N ASP A 147 7.28 28.47 -15.79
CA ASP A 147 7.62 29.03 -17.11
C ASP A 147 8.92 28.45 -17.68
N GLN A 148 9.66 27.68 -16.89
CA GLN A 148 10.87 27.00 -17.31
C GLN A 148 10.57 25.62 -17.92
N PRO A 149 11.46 25.10 -18.78
CA PRO A 149 11.34 23.75 -19.29
C PRO A 149 11.68 22.73 -18.18
N VAL A 150 10.65 22.24 -17.53
CA VAL A 150 10.75 21.30 -16.41
C VAL A 150 9.86 20.09 -16.64
N ALA A 151 10.13 18.98 -15.94
CA ALA A 151 9.38 17.76 -16.04
C ALA A 151 8.97 17.23 -14.67
N ALA A 152 7.95 16.34 -14.65
CA ALA A 152 7.57 15.55 -13.48
C ALA A 152 7.69 14.05 -13.78
N LEU A 153 7.99 13.26 -12.75
CA LEU A 153 7.75 11.81 -12.74
C LEU A 153 6.44 11.54 -12.01
N ALA A 154 5.44 11.05 -12.72
CA ALA A 154 4.14 10.75 -12.14
C ALA A 154 3.40 9.65 -12.93
N SER A 155 2.16 9.33 -12.52
CA SER A 155 1.30 8.40 -13.23
C SER A 155 0.77 9.01 -14.54
N PRO A 156 0.44 8.20 -15.56
CA PRO A 156 -0.27 8.68 -16.76
C PRO A 156 -1.57 9.42 -16.41
N ALA A 157 -2.29 8.94 -15.41
CA ALA A 157 -3.53 9.56 -14.94
C ALA A 157 -3.32 10.99 -14.42
N ALA A 158 -2.18 11.27 -13.78
CA ALA A 158 -1.84 12.62 -13.34
C ALA A 158 -1.65 13.58 -14.54
N ALA A 159 -1.05 13.10 -15.62
CA ALA A 159 -0.91 13.89 -16.85
C ALA A 159 -2.27 14.21 -17.47
N GLU A 160 -3.12 13.19 -17.65
CA GLU A 160 -4.45 13.31 -18.25
C GLU A 160 -5.33 14.28 -17.46
N GLN A 161 -5.41 14.12 -16.13
CA GLN A 161 -6.23 14.97 -15.26
C GLN A 161 -5.84 16.44 -15.28
N ASN A 162 -4.57 16.73 -15.53
CA ASN A 162 -4.02 18.08 -15.51
C ASN A 162 -3.77 18.67 -16.92
N GLY A 163 -4.07 17.93 -17.99
CA GLY A 163 -3.80 18.38 -19.36
C GLY A 163 -2.32 18.52 -19.68
N ALA A 164 -1.48 17.73 -19.02
CA ALA A 164 -0.04 17.65 -19.27
C ALA A 164 0.29 16.55 -20.31
N VAL A 165 1.51 16.57 -20.85
CA VAL A 165 1.95 15.66 -21.91
C VAL A 165 2.93 14.63 -21.37
N VAL A 166 2.67 13.35 -21.63
CA VAL A 166 3.63 12.27 -21.40
C VAL A 166 4.60 12.22 -22.57
N ILE A 167 5.90 12.40 -22.31
CA ILE A 167 6.94 12.33 -23.35
C ILE A 167 7.79 11.05 -23.29
N ALA A 168 7.74 10.35 -22.16
CA ALA A 168 8.33 9.02 -22.02
C ALA A 168 7.51 8.20 -21.01
N GLU A 169 7.22 6.96 -21.38
CA GLU A 169 6.46 6.00 -20.55
C GLU A 169 7.42 4.98 -19.91
N SER A 170 6.99 4.42 -18.77
CA SER A 170 7.70 3.31 -18.10
C SER A 170 9.18 3.60 -17.87
N VAL A 171 9.48 4.78 -17.32
CA VAL A 171 10.87 5.25 -17.13
C VAL A 171 11.55 4.71 -15.87
N ALA A 172 10.93 3.78 -15.17
CA ALA A 172 11.49 3.12 -14.00
C ALA A 172 12.68 2.22 -14.34
N ASP A 173 13.65 2.15 -13.43
CA ASP A 173 14.85 1.32 -13.58
C ASP A 173 14.56 -0.19 -13.41
N HIS A 174 13.44 -0.55 -12.79
CA HIS A 174 12.98 -1.92 -12.58
C HIS A 174 11.65 -2.16 -13.29
N GLU A 175 11.59 -3.22 -14.11
CA GLU A 175 10.40 -3.56 -14.91
C GLU A 175 9.20 -4.03 -14.06
N LEU A 176 9.46 -4.53 -12.85
CA LEU A 176 8.44 -5.14 -11.98
C LEU A 176 8.18 -4.30 -10.73
N LEU A 177 8.03 -2.99 -10.89
CA LEU A 177 7.57 -2.15 -9.80
C LEU A 177 6.09 -2.39 -9.54
N ALA A 178 5.75 -2.76 -8.32
CA ALA A 178 4.37 -2.94 -7.91
C ALA A 178 4.15 -2.41 -6.49
N THR A 179 2.96 -1.94 -6.24
CA THR A 179 2.48 -1.60 -4.91
C THR A 179 1.24 -2.42 -4.62
N ARG A 180 1.26 -3.12 -3.49
CA ARG A 180 0.11 -3.83 -2.96
C ARG A 180 -0.70 -2.87 -2.11
N PHE A 181 -1.97 -2.75 -2.45
CA PHE A 181 -2.98 -1.99 -1.73
C PHE A 181 -3.91 -2.94 -1.01
N ILE A 182 -4.45 -2.51 0.11
CA ILE A 182 -5.47 -3.23 0.87
C ILE A 182 -6.74 -2.40 0.96
N TRP A 183 -7.88 -3.08 0.85
CA TRP A 183 -9.18 -2.54 1.14
C TRP A 183 -9.51 -2.70 2.63
N LEU A 184 -9.98 -1.64 3.24
CA LEU A 184 -10.30 -1.55 4.65
C LEU A 184 -11.80 -1.29 4.86
N SER A 185 -12.38 -1.93 5.89
CA SER A 185 -13.75 -1.70 6.37
C SER A 185 -13.84 -2.04 7.85
N ARG A 186 -14.85 -1.53 8.54
CA ARG A 186 -15.24 -2.00 9.87
C ARG A 186 -16.17 -3.21 9.83
N ASP A 187 -16.63 -3.60 8.66
CA ASP A 187 -17.51 -4.75 8.49
C ASP A 187 -16.74 -5.98 7.95
N PRO A 188 -16.22 -6.86 8.83
CA PRO A 188 -15.51 -8.06 8.42
C PRO A 188 -16.41 -9.10 7.74
N LEU A 189 -17.74 -9.00 7.88
CA LEU A 189 -18.68 -9.93 7.25
C LEU A 189 -18.65 -9.83 5.72
N GLU A 190 -18.27 -8.67 5.18
CA GLU A 190 -18.10 -8.51 3.73
C GLU A 190 -16.94 -9.35 3.18
N ALA A 191 -15.87 -9.53 3.97
CA ALA A 191 -14.74 -10.40 3.61
C ALA A 191 -15.14 -11.88 3.64
N ALA A 192 -15.98 -12.28 4.60
CA ALA A 192 -16.41 -13.67 4.78
C ALA A 192 -17.34 -14.20 3.67
N ALA A 193 -18.00 -13.33 2.92
CA ALA A 193 -18.94 -13.71 1.85
C ALA A 193 -18.27 -14.25 0.57
N GLN A 194 -16.94 -14.21 0.47
CA GLN A 194 -16.21 -14.62 -0.73
C GLN A 194 -15.75 -16.07 -0.63
N GLU A 195 -16.24 -16.94 -1.51
CA GLU A 195 -15.95 -18.39 -1.52
C GLU A 195 -14.59 -18.79 -2.13
N GLN A 196 -13.76 -17.84 -2.57
CA GLN A 196 -12.52 -18.12 -3.29
C GLN A 196 -11.34 -18.42 -2.36
N ALA A 197 -10.31 -19.06 -2.90
CA ALA A 197 -9.00 -19.15 -2.25
C ALA A 197 -8.52 -17.73 -1.86
N GLY A 198 -8.03 -17.58 -0.64
CA GLY A 198 -7.76 -16.27 -0.11
C GLY A 198 -6.49 -16.21 0.72
N LYS A 199 -6.28 -15.05 1.28
CA LYS A 199 -5.24 -14.76 2.26
C LYS A 199 -5.83 -14.36 3.60
N SER A 200 -5.04 -14.48 4.64
CA SER A 200 -5.35 -13.93 5.95
C SER A 200 -4.18 -13.12 6.49
N ALA A 201 -4.49 -11.96 7.06
CA ALA A 201 -3.53 -11.11 7.74
C ALA A 201 -3.74 -11.22 9.26
N ILE A 202 -2.66 -11.52 9.98
CA ILE A 202 -2.70 -11.84 11.41
C ILE A 202 -1.64 -11.02 12.15
N LEU A 203 -2.04 -10.39 13.25
CA LEU A 203 -1.14 -9.79 14.23
C LEU A 203 -0.99 -10.72 15.42
N PHE A 204 0.24 -10.85 15.94
CA PHE A 204 0.48 -11.57 17.18
C PHE A 204 1.66 -10.98 17.97
N SER A 205 1.62 -11.15 19.28
CA SER A 205 2.67 -10.71 20.19
C SER A 205 2.60 -11.48 21.50
N GLY A 206 3.62 -11.37 22.32
CA GLY A 206 3.48 -11.62 23.73
C GLY A 206 4.27 -12.73 24.34
N ALA A 207 3.70 -13.48 25.22
CA ALA A 207 4.20 -14.30 26.35
C ALA A 207 5.59 -14.94 26.28
N GLY A 208 6.24 -14.98 25.16
CA GLY A 208 7.53 -15.64 24.99
C GLY A 208 8.52 -14.86 24.14
N ASP A 209 8.19 -13.61 23.80
CA ASP A 209 8.99 -12.78 22.89
C ASP A 209 10.42 -12.49 23.36
N GLY A 210 10.68 -12.62 24.68
CA GLY A 210 12.03 -12.60 25.28
C GLY A 210 12.73 -13.96 25.34
N ALA A 211 12.09 -15.06 24.94
CA ALA A 211 12.65 -16.40 24.99
C ALA A 211 13.26 -16.82 23.65
N PRO A 212 14.50 -17.37 23.64
CA PRO A 212 15.08 -17.91 22.42
C PRO A 212 14.19 -18.98 21.80
N GLY A 213 13.84 -18.81 20.49
CA GLY A 213 13.04 -19.79 19.75
C GLY A 213 11.53 -19.50 19.72
N TRP A 214 11.00 -18.60 20.53
CA TRP A 214 9.55 -18.33 20.58
C TRP A 214 8.95 -18.01 19.21
N LEU A 215 9.57 -17.11 18.43
CA LEU A 215 9.08 -16.79 17.09
C LEU A 215 9.13 -18.01 16.16
N LEU A 216 10.15 -18.85 16.28
CA LEU A 216 10.24 -20.09 15.51
C LEU A 216 9.09 -21.05 15.85
N ASP A 217 8.74 -21.18 17.13
CA ASP A 217 7.63 -22.02 17.57
C ASP A 217 6.31 -21.50 17.01
N CYS A 218 6.08 -20.18 17.05
CA CYS A 218 4.92 -19.53 16.43
C CYS A 218 4.82 -19.83 14.92
N LEU A 219 5.92 -19.67 14.18
CA LEU A 219 5.95 -19.90 12.73
C LEU A 219 5.83 -21.38 12.37
N SER A 220 6.30 -22.27 13.24
CA SER A 220 6.20 -23.73 13.05
C SER A 220 4.75 -24.22 13.02
N GLU A 221 3.81 -23.50 13.65
CA GLU A 221 2.40 -23.85 13.61
C GLU A 221 1.83 -23.79 12.18
N PHE A 222 2.32 -22.88 11.37
CA PHE A 222 1.96 -22.74 9.95
C PHE A 222 2.71 -23.77 9.09
N ALA A 223 4.03 -23.87 9.28
CA ALA A 223 4.86 -24.79 8.50
C ALA A 223 4.43 -26.25 8.65
N ASN A 224 4.12 -26.69 9.89
CA ASN A 224 3.70 -28.07 10.19
C ASN A 224 2.34 -28.42 9.56
N ARG A 225 1.55 -27.41 9.17
CA ARG A 225 0.25 -27.58 8.50
C ARG A 225 0.30 -27.23 7.02
N SER A 226 1.49 -27.05 6.46
CA SER A 226 1.70 -26.67 5.05
C SER A 226 1.00 -25.37 4.65
N VAL A 227 0.89 -24.42 5.58
CA VAL A 227 0.37 -23.07 5.33
C VAL A 227 1.56 -22.16 5.01
N ASN A 228 1.56 -21.57 3.82
CA ASN A 228 2.61 -20.69 3.37
C ASN A 228 2.45 -19.29 3.98
N LEU A 229 3.57 -18.68 4.40
CA LEU A 229 3.62 -17.26 4.75
C LEU A 229 4.06 -16.48 3.51
N THR A 230 3.25 -15.49 3.12
CA THR A 230 3.55 -14.62 1.98
C THR A 230 4.24 -13.32 2.42
N ARG A 231 4.14 -12.96 3.72
CA ARG A 231 4.78 -11.78 4.30
C ARG A 231 5.01 -11.97 5.80
N ILE A 232 6.06 -11.34 6.31
CA ILE A 232 6.29 -11.16 7.74
C ILE A 232 6.91 -9.80 8.00
N GLU A 233 6.36 -9.07 8.96
CA GLU A 233 6.83 -7.76 9.43
C GLU A 233 6.87 -7.74 10.94
N SER A 234 7.83 -7.04 11.52
CA SER A 234 7.90 -6.77 12.95
C SER A 234 7.76 -5.28 13.23
N ARG A 235 6.88 -4.91 14.17
CA ARG A 235 6.68 -3.53 14.60
C ARG A 235 6.93 -3.40 16.10
N PRO A 236 7.52 -2.29 16.58
CA PRO A 236 7.65 -2.05 18.01
C PRO A 236 6.28 -2.08 18.70
N ALA A 237 6.19 -2.78 19.83
CA ALA A 237 4.97 -2.86 20.62
C ALA A 237 4.62 -1.51 21.32
N ARG A 238 5.53 -0.53 21.29
CA ARG A 238 5.43 0.77 21.97
C ARG A 238 5.29 0.66 23.51
N LEU A 239 5.73 -0.46 24.09
CA LEU A 239 5.77 -0.70 25.53
C LEU A 239 7.19 -0.52 26.04
N GLU A 240 8.09 -1.46 25.71
CA GLU A 240 9.50 -1.45 26.07
C GLU A 240 10.37 -1.76 24.86
N LEU A 241 11.66 -1.37 24.93
CA LEU A 241 12.63 -1.73 23.89
C LEU A 241 12.82 -3.25 23.86
N GLY A 242 12.78 -3.83 22.66
CA GLY A 242 12.92 -5.27 22.47
C GLY A 242 11.59 -6.03 22.40
N GLN A 243 10.45 -5.38 22.65
CA GLN A 243 9.13 -5.96 22.48
C GLN A 243 8.55 -5.59 21.11
N TYR A 244 8.06 -6.61 20.40
CA TYR A 244 7.58 -6.49 19.03
C TYR A 244 6.19 -7.12 18.88
N ILE A 245 5.42 -6.52 17.96
CA ILE A 245 4.22 -7.12 17.37
C ILE A 245 4.61 -7.61 15.99
N PHE A 246 4.22 -8.83 15.65
CA PHE A 246 4.45 -9.43 14.35
C PHE A 246 3.18 -9.38 13.53
N LEU A 247 3.30 -8.94 12.28
CA LEU A 247 2.26 -9.04 11.26
C LEU A 247 2.69 -10.08 10.25
N ILE A 248 1.84 -11.08 10.01
CA ILE A 248 2.03 -12.06 8.95
C ILE A 248 0.84 -12.06 8.00
N ASP A 249 1.12 -12.28 6.71
CA ASP A 249 0.12 -12.65 5.72
C ASP A 249 0.36 -14.11 5.33
N ILE A 250 -0.70 -14.90 5.30
CA ILE A 250 -0.68 -16.32 4.99
C ILE A 250 -1.59 -16.66 3.81
N ASP A 251 -1.25 -17.70 3.06
CA ASP A 251 -2.18 -18.31 2.11
C ASP A 251 -3.25 -19.11 2.88
N GLY A 252 -4.50 -18.91 2.48
CA GLY A 252 -5.65 -19.55 3.09
C GLY A 252 -6.43 -18.65 4.05
N ARG A 253 -7.66 -19.08 4.32
CA ARG A 253 -8.63 -18.36 5.15
C ARG A 253 -8.65 -18.96 6.55
N VAL A 254 -8.57 -18.11 7.58
CA VAL A 254 -8.68 -18.54 8.99
C VAL A 254 -10.12 -18.49 9.52
N ASP A 255 -11.04 -17.86 8.81
CA ASP A 255 -12.47 -17.77 9.13
C ASP A 255 -13.30 -18.95 8.62
N ALA A 256 -12.66 -19.95 7.99
CA ALA A 256 -13.25 -21.19 7.55
C ALA A 256 -12.43 -22.39 8.07
N PRO A 257 -13.07 -23.56 8.33
CA PRO A 257 -12.35 -24.77 8.74
C PRO A 257 -11.27 -25.16 7.74
N GLY A 258 -10.06 -25.45 8.23
CA GLY A 258 -8.94 -25.87 7.39
C GLY A 258 -7.58 -25.64 8.02
N PRO A 259 -6.49 -25.96 7.29
CA PRO A 259 -5.13 -25.86 7.83
C PRO A 259 -4.75 -24.49 8.36
N ALA A 260 -5.23 -23.39 7.74
CA ALA A 260 -4.97 -22.03 8.19
C ALA A 260 -5.66 -21.72 9.53
N ALA A 261 -6.92 -22.16 9.72
CA ALA A 261 -7.63 -22.01 10.98
C ALA A 261 -6.99 -22.86 12.10
N ASP A 262 -6.56 -24.07 11.79
CA ASP A 262 -5.85 -24.94 12.73
C ASP A 262 -4.47 -24.36 13.10
N ALA A 263 -3.77 -23.71 12.17
CA ALA A 263 -2.51 -23.01 12.43
C ALA A 263 -2.73 -21.79 13.34
N LEU A 264 -3.77 -21.01 13.10
CA LEU A 264 -4.15 -19.88 13.96
C LEU A 264 -4.45 -20.33 15.39
N ALA A 265 -5.16 -21.44 15.57
CA ALA A 265 -5.45 -21.99 16.88
C ALA A 265 -4.16 -22.45 17.59
N GLY A 266 -3.20 -23.05 16.87
CA GLY A 266 -1.87 -23.40 17.39
C GLY A 266 -1.07 -22.15 17.78
N LEU A 267 -1.02 -21.11 16.92
CA LEU A 267 -0.37 -19.84 17.18
C LEU A 267 -0.88 -19.20 18.49
N ALA A 268 -2.18 -19.22 18.71
CA ALA A 268 -2.81 -18.63 19.90
C ALA A 268 -2.35 -19.27 21.20
N ALA A 269 -1.87 -20.51 21.19
CA ALA A 269 -1.33 -21.17 22.38
C ALA A 269 0.07 -20.66 22.77
N HIS A 270 0.79 -20.01 21.85
CA HIS A 270 2.14 -19.46 22.06
C HIS A 270 2.15 -17.95 22.35
N CYS A 271 1.02 -17.26 22.16
CA CYS A 271 0.95 -15.80 22.18
C CYS A 271 0.03 -15.29 23.29
N GLU A 272 0.31 -14.06 23.78
CA GLU A 272 -0.62 -13.34 24.66
C GLU A 272 -1.73 -12.65 23.87
N GLN A 273 -1.37 -12.18 22.67
CA GLN A 273 -2.32 -11.48 21.81
C GLN A 273 -2.24 -12.04 20.40
N VAL A 274 -3.40 -12.35 19.83
CA VAL A 274 -3.58 -12.67 18.42
C VAL A 274 -4.80 -11.93 17.91
N ARG A 275 -4.63 -11.19 16.82
CA ARG A 275 -5.71 -10.48 16.14
C ARG A 275 -5.70 -10.80 14.66
N VAL A 276 -6.80 -11.30 14.14
CA VAL A 276 -7.00 -11.45 12.70
C VAL A 276 -7.42 -10.09 12.16
N LEU A 277 -6.58 -9.50 11.29
CA LEU A 277 -6.91 -8.26 10.59
C LEU A 277 -7.90 -8.48 9.46
N GLY A 278 -7.96 -9.68 8.91
CA GLY A 278 -8.93 -10.05 7.88
C GLY A 278 -8.58 -11.36 7.20
N SER A 279 -9.61 -12.00 6.63
CA SER A 279 -9.51 -13.11 5.67
C SER A 279 -10.26 -12.68 4.41
N TYR A 280 -9.59 -12.64 3.27
CA TYR A 280 -10.11 -12.04 2.05
C TYR A 280 -9.70 -12.84 0.80
N ALA A 281 -10.45 -12.68 -0.29
CA ALA A 281 -10.11 -13.24 -1.59
C ALA A 281 -8.98 -12.44 -2.28
N VAL A 282 -8.20 -13.12 -3.12
CA VAL A 282 -7.11 -12.56 -3.94
C VAL A 282 -7.37 -12.81 -5.42
#